data_dab561bd9bd43b231b63039165751272
#
_entry.id   dab561bd9bd43b231b63039165751272
#
_cell.length_a   1.000
_cell.length_b   1.000
_cell.length_c   1.000
_cell.angle_alpha   90.00
_cell.angle_beta   90.00
_cell.angle_gamma   90.00
#
_symmetry.space_group_name_H-M   'P 1'
#
loop_
_entity.id
_entity.type
_entity.pdbx_description
1 polymer ?
#
loop_
_entity_poly.entity_id
_entity_poly.type
_entity_poly.pdbx_seq_one_letter_code
_entity_poly.pdbx_strand_id
1 'polypeptide(L)'
;MRVASNRDWLTKASVKSLIEIIDTGNNQSRFVGGCVRDSILGRSVSDIDIATRHSPDKIMQLLSSSNIMVRPTGIKHGTVSAFLDDQVFEITSLRRDLKTDGRHAEISFTDSWTEDAARRDFTMNALFMDKQGNIFDPVGGYKDVIRGRVCFVGDASRRIQEDFLRILRFFRFYAYFGQGQIDRDGLAACKKFAGNLKALSGERIQSELFKIILSTNAVTALNKM
;
A
#
# COMPACT_ATOMS: atom_id res chain seq x y z
N MET A 1 -15.60 -1.09 16.91
CA MET A 1 -14.90 -0.30 15.87
C MET A 1 -13.40 -0.42 16.14
N ARG A 2 -12.57 -0.73 15.11
CA ARG A 2 -11.11 -0.86 15.27
C ARG A 2 -10.49 0.51 15.08
N VAL A 3 -9.61 0.92 16.00
CA VAL A 3 -8.95 2.23 15.97
C VAL A 3 -7.44 2.00 15.98
N ALA A 4 -6.69 2.80 15.23
CA ALA A 4 -5.23 2.73 15.18
C ALA A 4 -4.59 3.13 16.53
N SER A 5 -3.48 2.48 16.90
CA SER A 5 -2.77 2.73 18.15
C SER A 5 -2.01 4.06 18.13
N ASN A 6 -1.30 4.34 17.03
CA ASN A 6 -0.62 5.63 16.83
C ASN A 6 -1.42 6.49 15.85
N ARG A 7 -1.88 7.66 16.33
CA ARG A 7 -2.66 8.63 15.54
C ARG A 7 -2.06 10.05 15.58
N ASP A 8 -0.89 10.20 16.17
CA ASP A 8 -0.29 11.54 16.37
C ASP A 8 -0.06 12.25 15.05
N TRP A 9 0.34 11.53 14.01
CA TRP A 9 0.52 12.08 12.68
C TRP A 9 -0.77 12.63 12.05
N LEU A 10 -1.96 12.11 12.43
CA LEU A 10 -3.25 12.65 11.99
C LEU A 10 -3.52 14.05 12.56
N THR A 11 -2.84 14.44 13.63
CA THR A 11 -3.01 15.76 14.26
C THR A 11 -2.18 16.85 13.61
N LYS A 12 -1.22 16.49 12.73
CA LYS A 12 -0.40 17.47 12.00
C LYS A 12 -1.27 18.36 11.13
N ALA A 13 -0.96 19.67 11.12
CA ALA A 13 -1.74 20.67 10.39
C ALA A 13 -1.83 20.35 8.89
N SER A 14 -0.69 19.96 8.27
CA SER A 14 -0.64 19.56 6.85
C SER A 14 -1.53 18.37 6.54
N VAL A 15 -1.55 17.36 7.38
CA VAL A 15 -2.37 16.15 7.18
C VAL A 15 -3.87 16.48 7.30
N LYS A 16 -4.24 17.24 8.33
CA LYS A 16 -5.63 17.69 8.53
C LYS A 16 -6.12 18.55 7.38
N SER A 17 -5.36 19.58 7.02
CA SER A 17 -5.72 20.47 5.92
C SER A 17 -5.88 19.70 4.61
N LEU A 18 -4.93 18.81 4.27
CA LEU A 18 -4.99 18.05 3.05
C LEU A 18 -6.21 17.12 2.99
N ILE A 19 -6.44 16.33 4.05
CA ILE A 19 -7.56 15.37 4.05
C ILE A 19 -8.92 16.08 4.05
N GLU A 20 -9.05 17.24 4.68
CA GLU A 20 -10.27 18.05 4.66
C GLU A 20 -10.59 18.60 3.28
N ILE A 21 -9.57 19.02 2.51
CA ILE A 21 -9.72 19.50 1.15
C ILE A 21 -10.18 18.40 0.20
N ILE A 22 -9.59 17.20 0.29
CA ILE A 22 -9.88 16.11 -0.64
C ILE A 22 -11.03 15.21 -0.18
N ASP A 23 -11.40 15.21 1.10
CA ASP A 23 -12.55 14.49 1.62
C ASP A 23 -13.79 15.41 1.63
N THR A 24 -14.28 15.76 0.44
CA THR A 24 -15.39 16.70 0.22
C THR A 24 -16.76 16.18 0.72
N GLY A 25 -16.79 15.61 1.91
CA GLY A 25 -17.96 14.99 2.54
C GLY A 25 -18.11 13.51 2.13
N ASN A 26 -18.80 12.74 2.97
CA ASN A 26 -19.17 11.35 2.72
C ASN A 26 -18.03 10.33 2.53
N ASN A 27 -16.90 10.47 3.23
CA ASN A 27 -15.81 9.49 3.19
C ASN A 27 -15.32 9.20 1.75
N GLN A 28 -15.05 10.24 0.98
CA GLN A 28 -14.51 10.14 -0.36
C GLN A 28 -13.03 9.75 -0.36
N SER A 29 -12.30 10.05 0.73
CA SER A 29 -10.85 9.82 0.84
C SER A 29 -10.49 9.14 2.15
N ARG A 30 -9.48 8.26 2.11
CA ARG A 30 -8.94 7.54 3.27
C ARG A 30 -7.44 7.38 3.16
N PHE A 31 -6.76 7.36 4.27
CA PHE A 31 -5.38 6.89 4.34
C PHE A 31 -5.30 5.40 4.03
N VAL A 32 -4.20 4.92 3.46
CA VAL A 32 -4.11 3.54 2.98
C VAL A 32 -2.70 2.97 3.08
N GLY A 33 -2.59 1.65 3.22
CA GLY A 33 -1.32 0.95 3.06
C GLY A 33 -0.37 1.09 4.24
N GLY A 34 0.85 1.56 3.99
CA GLY A 34 1.94 1.63 4.95
C GLY A 34 1.61 2.43 6.20
N CYS A 35 1.10 3.64 6.03
CA CYS A 35 0.76 4.53 7.14
C CYS A 35 -0.33 3.94 8.06
N VAL A 36 -1.30 3.22 7.50
CA VAL A 36 -2.35 2.56 8.28
C VAL A 36 -1.80 1.37 9.05
N ARG A 37 -1.02 0.49 8.39
CA ARG A 37 -0.36 -0.65 9.03
C ARG A 37 0.53 -0.20 10.18
N ASP A 38 1.40 0.79 9.95
CA ASP A 38 2.37 1.25 10.93
C ASP A 38 1.67 1.95 12.10
N SER A 39 0.57 2.66 11.86
CA SER A 39 -0.30 3.20 12.91
C SER A 39 -0.92 2.12 13.79
N ILE A 40 -1.35 1.00 13.21
CA ILE A 40 -1.89 -0.15 13.97
C ILE A 40 -0.80 -0.74 14.86
N LEU A 41 0.44 -0.85 14.36
CA LEU A 41 1.60 -1.38 15.08
C LEU A 41 2.21 -0.40 16.09
N GLY A 42 1.68 0.82 16.20
CA GLY A 42 2.25 1.85 17.07
C GLY A 42 3.60 2.39 16.59
N ARG A 43 3.96 2.18 15.32
CA ARG A 43 5.21 2.66 14.71
C ARG A 43 5.08 4.10 14.25
N SER A 44 6.21 4.77 14.03
CA SER A 44 6.24 6.09 13.40
C SER A 44 5.81 6.00 11.94
N VAL A 45 5.06 7.01 11.48
CA VAL A 45 4.58 7.13 10.10
C VAL A 45 5.33 8.28 9.43
N SER A 46 6.05 7.98 8.33
CA SER A 46 6.76 8.95 7.49
C SER A 46 6.02 9.23 6.20
N ASP A 47 5.68 8.18 5.47
CA ASP A 47 5.07 8.27 4.15
C ASP A 47 3.55 8.11 4.29
N ILE A 48 2.81 9.08 3.76
CA ILE A 48 1.36 9.11 3.89
C ILE A 48 0.73 8.98 2.52
N ASP A 49 0.12 7.80 2.29
CA ASP A 49 -0.63 7.48 1.09
C ASP A 49 -2.12 7.66 1.34
N ILE A 50 -2.80 8.30 0.39
CA ILE A 50 -4.24 8.52 0.43
C ILE A 50 -4.88 7.86 -0.80
N ALA A 51 -5.94 7.11 -0.57
CA ALA A 51 -6.81 6.59 -1.61
C ALA A 51 -8.10 7.41 -1.64
N THR A 52 -8.62 7.69 -2.83
CA THR A 52 -9.82 8.51 -2.99
C THR A 52 -10.69 8.04 -4.16
N ARG A 53 -12.00 8.30 -4.07
CA ARG A 53 -12.95 8.11 -5.18
C ARG A 53 -12.86 9.20 -6.24
N HIS A 54 -12.21 10.32 -5.95
CA HIS A 54 -12.04 11.38 -6.93
C HIS A 54 -11.12 10.94 -8.07
N SER A 55 -11.44 11.40 -9.28
CA SER A 55 -10.53 11.27 -10.42
C SER A 55 -9.26 12.11 -10.23
N PRO A 56 -8.15 11.80 -10.90
CA PRO A 56 -6.92 12.60 -10.81
C PRO A 56 -7.15 14.09 -11.12
N ASP A 57 -7.97 14.38 -12.13
CA ASP A 57 -8.29 15.77 -12.49
C ASP A 57 -9.04 16.49 -11.38
N LYS A 58 -9.98 15.80 -10.71
CA LYS A 58 -10.71 16.37 -9.57
C LYS A 58 -9.79 16.62 -8.38
N ILE A 59 -8.86 15.71 -8.10
CA ILE A 59 -7.84 15.89 -7.04
C ILE A 59 -7.00 17.12 -7.35
N MET A 60 -6.47 17.25 -8.56
CA MET A 60 -5.67 18.39 -8.99
C MET A 60 -6.45 19.69 -8.87
N GLN A 61 -7.73 19.70 -9.27
CA GLN A 61 -8.61 20.88 -9.14
C GLN A 61 -8.78 21.31 -7.68
N LEU A 62 -9.12 20.37 -6.78
CA LEU A 62 -9.36 20.65 -5.37
C LEU A 62 -8.11 21.24 -4.69
N LEU A 63 -6.94 20.63 -4.94
CA LEU A 63 -5.69 21.06 -4.34
C LEU A 63 -5.21 22.41 -4.89
N SER A 64 -5.27 22.61 -6.21
CA SER A 64 -4.89 23.89 -6.83
C SER A 64 -5.78 25.04 -6.38
N SER A 65 -7.10 24.79 -6.22
CA SER A 65 -8.04 25.80 -5.70
C SER A 65 -7.76 26.19 -4.24
N SER A 66 -7.02 25.36 -3.51
CA SER A 66 -6.60 25.60 -2.13
C SER A 66 -5.13 26.04 -2.02
N ASN A 67 -4.51 26.48 -3.14
CA ASN A 67 -3.10 26.89 -3.23
C ASN A 67 -2.09 25.82 -2.79
N ILE A 68 -2.43 24.53 -2.92
CA ILE A 68 -1.51 23.42 -2.67
C ILE A 68 -0.85 23.03 -3.98
N MET A 69 0.49 22.97 -3.98
CA MET A 69 1.24 22.49 -5.15
C MET A 69 0.93 21.01 -5.38
N VAL A 70 0.55 20.65 -6.60
CA VAL A 70 0.26 19.29 -7.01
C VAL A 70 0.96 18.96 -8.33
N ARG A 71 1.45 17.71 -8.47
CA ARG A 71 2.09 17.21 -9.69
C ARG A 71 1.50 15.85 -10.11
N PRO A 72 1.29 15.62 -11.40
CA PRO A 72 0.78 14.35 -11.93
C PRO A 72 1.91 13.31 -12.05
N THR A 73 2.43 12.81 -10.92
CA THR A 73 3.60 11.92 -10.88
C THR A 73 3.32 10.52 -11.40
N GLY A 74 2.07 10.08 -11.39
CA GLY A 74 1.66 8.75 -11.87
C GLY A 74 0.24 8.76 -12.45
N ILE A 75 -0.10 9.74 -13.28
CA ILE A 75 -1.48 9.96 -13.77
C ILE A 75 -2.05 8.75 -14.50
N LYS A 76 -1.21 8.02 -15.25
CA LYS A 76 -1.60 6.77 -15.92
C LYS A 76 -2.05 5.68 -14.95
N HIS A 77 -1.64 5.79 -13.68
CA HIS A 77 -2.02 4.90 -12.60
C HIS A 77 -2.96 5.56 -11.59
N GLY A 78 -3.47 6.74 -11.91
CA GLY A 78 -4.39 7.47 -11.06
C GLY A 78 -3.74 8.18 -9.87
N THR A 79 -2.39 8.35 -9.85
CA THR A 79 -1.67 8.94 -8.73
C THR A 79 -1.23 10.37 -9.04
N VAL A 80 -1.43 11.25 -8.08
CA VAL A 80 -0.89 12.62 -8.04
C VAL A 80 -0.16 12.84 -6.73
N SER A 81 0.89 13.66 -6.73
CA SER A 81 1.64 14.03 -5.52
C SER A 81 1.30 15.46 -5.12
N ALA A 82 0.88 15.65 -3.88
CA ALA A 82 0.67 16.96 -3.26
C ALA A 82 1.88 17.32 -2.38
N PHE A 83 2.26 18.59 -2.39
CA PHE A 83 3.41 19.13 -1.65
C PHE A 83 2.90 20.17 -0.66
N LEU A 84 3.04 19.89 0.63
CA LEU A 84 2.58 20.77 1.70
C LEU A 84 3.53 20.63 2.90
N ASP A 85 4.00 21.78 3.46
CA ASP A 85 4.89 21.85 4.63
C ASP A 85 6.10 20.90 4.55
N ASP A 86 6.85 20.94 3.44
CA ASP A 86 8.01 20.09 3.14
C ASP A 86 7.71 18.57 3.13
N GLN A 87 6.44 18.19 3.13
CA GLN A 87 5.98 16.82 3.06
C GLN A 87 5.33 16.54 1.70
N VAL A 88 5.58 15.33 1.18
CA VAL A 88 4.95 14.83 -0.04
C VAL A 88 3.87 13.82 0.34
N PHE A 89 2.69 13.99 -0.23
CA PHE A 89 1.56 13.08 -0.07
C PHE A 89 1.23 12.45 -1.41
N GLU A 90 1.16 11.13 -1.45
CA GLU A 90 0.68 10.43 -2.63
C GLU A 90 -0.83 10.19 -2.53
N ILE A 91 -1.56 10.71 -3.52
CA ILE A 91 -3.03 10.61 -3.57
C ILE A 91 -3.39 9.81 -4.81
N THR A 92 -4.02 8.65 -4.62
CA THR A 92 -4.34 7.72 -5.69
C THR A 92 -5.85 7.51 -5.78
N SER A 93 -6.40 7.68 -6.97
CA SER A 93 -7.79 7.34 -7.28
C SER A 93 -8.02 5.84 -7.11
N LEU A 94 -9.15 5.44 -6.51
CA LEU A 94 -9.52 4.04 -6.40
C LEU A 94 -9.58 3.41 -7.80
N ARG A 95 -9.01 2.23 -7.93
CA ARG A 95 -8.93 1.53 -9.21
C ARG A 95 -8.99 0.02 -9.06
N ARG A 96 -9.36 -0.64 -10.14
CA ARG A 96 -9.20 -2.08 -10.35
C ARG A 96 -8.27 -2.34 -11.53
N ASP A 97 -7.50 -3.40 -11.45
CA ASP A 97 -6.63 -3.82 -12.53
C ASP A 97 -7.46 -4.71 -13.50
N LEU A 98 -7.52 -4.33 -14.78
CA LEU A 98 -8.24 -5.07 -15.83
C LEU A 98 -7.36 -6.17 -16.41
N LYS A 99 -6.12 -5.82 -16.75
CA LYS A 99 -5.08 -6.74 -17.22
C LYS A 99 -3.77 -6.31 -16.60
N THR A 100 -3.00 -7.28 -16.15
CA THR A 100 -1.67 -7.04 -15.58
C THR A 100 -0.64 -7.80 -16.40
N ASP A 101 0.39 -7.10 -16.85
CA ASP A 101 1.56 -7.67 -17.50
C ASP A 101 2.81 -7.13 -16.78
N GLY A 102 3.14 -7.77 -15.66
CA GLY A 102 4.28 -7.42 -14.83
C GLY A 102 4.24 -5.99 -14.29
N ARG A 103 4.82 -5.02 -15.01
CA ARG A 103 4.89 -3.61 -14.59
C ARG A 103 3.72 -2.75 -15.09
N HIS A 104 3.04 -3.19 -16.14
CA HIS A 104 1.98 -2.44 -16.79
C HIS A 104 0.63 -3.08 -16.47
N ALA A 105 -0.21 -2.34 -15.77
CA ALA A 105 -1.61 -2.69 -15.57
C ALA A 105 -2.48 -1.76 -16.39
N GLU A 106 -3.35 -2.34 -17.21
CA GLU A 106 -4.50 -1.60 -17.72
C GLU A 106 -5.47 -1.44 -16.55
N ILE A 107 -5.74 -0.20 -16.16
CA ILE A 107 -6.56 0.11 -15.00
C ILE A 107 -7.92 0.67 -15.39
N SER A 108 -8.90 0.48 -14.54
CA SER A 108 -10.18 1.19 -14.56
C SER A 108 -10.43 1.81 -13.20
N PHE A 109 -10.87 3.07 -13.16
CA PHE A 109 -11.26 3.70 -11.90
C PHE A 109 -12.54 3.04 -11.36
N THR A 110 -12.68 3.06 -10.04
CA THR A 110 -13.82 2.46 -9.33
C THR A 110 -14.17 3.31 -8.11
N ASP A 111 -15.41 3.20 -7.63
CA ASP A 111 -15.83 3.78 -6.35
C ASP A 111 -15.78 2.77 -5.20
N SER A 112 -15.38 1.53 -5.49
CA SER A 112 -15.37 0.42 -4.55
C SER A 112 -14.03 0.31 -3.81
N TRP A 113 -14.04 0.56 -2.51
CA TRP A 113 -12.91 0.32 -1.61
C TRP A 113 -12.46 -1.15 -1.59
N THR A 114 -13.41 -2.07 -1.76
CA THR A 114 -13.14 -3.51 -1.78
C THR A 114 -12.39 -3.91 -3.05
N GLU A 115 -12.75 -3.35 -4.20
CA GLU A 115 -12.03 -3.61 -5.45
C GLU A 115 -10.58 -3.07 -5.40
N ASP A 116 -10.38 -1.85 -4.85
CA ASP A 116 -9.03 -1.32 -4.68
C ASP A 116 -8.19 -2.13 -3.70
N ALA A 117 -8.79 -2.62 -2.61
CA ALA A 117 -8.11 -3.53 -1.68
C ALA A 117 -7.71 -4.84 -2.36
N ALA A 118 -8.61 -5.41 -3.18
CA ALA A 118 -8.42 -6.71 -3.83
C ALA A 118 -7.25 -6.74 -4.84
N ARG A 119 -6.84 -5.60 -5.41
CA ARG A 119 -5.69 -5.52 -6.33
C ARG A 119 -4.34 -5.40 -5.62
N ARG A 120 -4.32 -5.11 -4.31
CA ARG A 120 -3.08 -4.91 -3.54
C ARG A 120 -2.34 -6.23 -3.33
N ASP A 121 -1.06 -6.13 -2.97
CA ASP A 121 -0.21 -7.30 -2.81
C ASP A 121 -0.54 -8.11 -1.55
N PHE A 122 -0.48 -7.48 -0.37
CA PHE A 122 -0.66 -8.14 0.92
C PHE A 122 -1.83 -7.57 1.70
N THR A 123 -2.49 -8.45 2.48
CA THR A 123 -3.64 -8.09 3.31
C THR A 123 -3.31 -6.95 4.27
N MET A 124 -2.10 -6.94 4.85
CA MET A 124 -1.62 -5.89 5.75
C MET A 124 -1.43 -4.51 5.08
N ASN A 125 -1.38 -4.44 3.75
CA ASN A 125 -1.28 -3.22 2.96
C ASN A 125 -2.61 -2.81 2.32
N ALA A 126 -3.67 -3.58 2.53
CA ALA A 126 -5.00 -3.36 1.97
C ALA A 126 -6.00 -2.81 3.01
N LEU A 127 -5.45 -2.13 4.01
CA LEU A 127 -6.20 -1.47 5.07
C LEU A 127 -6.36 0.00 4.76
N PHE A 128 -7.53 0.55 5.07
CA PHE A 128 -7.82 1.97 4.96
C PHE A 128 -8.17 2.55 6.33
N MET A 129 -7.98 3.85 6.47
CA MET A 129 -8.28 4.56 7.71
C MET A 129 -8.87 5.94 7.39
N ASP A 130 -9.93 6.32 8.09
CA ASP A 130 -10.51 7.66 7.97
C ASP A 130 -9.73 8.70 8.80
N LYS A 131 -10.13 9.96 8.67
CA LYS A 131 -9.54 11.08 9.42
C LYS A 131 -9.76 11.04 10.93
N GLN A 132 -10.66 10.19 11.41
CA GLN A 132 -10.90 9.94 12.82
C GLN A 132 -10.04 8.79 13.37
N GLY A 133 -9.31 8.06 12.50
CA GLY A 133 -8.51 6.90 12.86
C GLY A 133 -9.29 5.58 12.89
N ASN A 134 -10.50 5.55 12.35
CA ASN A 134 -11.28 4.32 12.23
C ASN A 134 -10.79 3.49 11.05
N ILE A 135 -10.58 2.19 11.28
CA ILE A 135 -10.01 1.27 10.29
C ILE A 135 -11.13 0.58 9.51
N PHE A 136 -11.02 0.65 8.20
CA PHE A 136 -11.82 -0.12 7.26
C PHE A 136 -10.96 -1.24 6.65
N ASP A 137 -11.39 -2.48 6.85
CA ASP A 137 -10.64 -3.70 6.53
C ASP A 137 -11.48 -4.63 5.63
N PRO A 138 -11.45 -4.44 4.32
CA PRO A 138 -12.28 -5.23 3.41
C PRO A 138 -11.75 -6.65 3.15
N VAL A 139 -10.50 -6.95 3.49
CA VAL A 139 -9.83 -8.23 3.17
C VAL A 139 -9.36 -9.02 4.40
N GLY A 140 -9.64 -8.52 5.63
CA GLY A 140 -9.26 -9.21 6.86
C GLY A 140 -7.81 -8.99 7.31
N GLY A 141 -7.11 -7.99 6.75
CA GLY A 141 -5.69 -7.72 6.98
C GLY A 141 -5.35 -7.23 8.39
N TYR A 142 -6.28 -6.68 9.14
CA TYR A 142 -6.03 -6.21 10.51
C TYR A 142 -5.50 -7.33 11.42
N LYS A 143 -6.09 -8.53 11.33
CA LYS A 143 -5.63 -9.68 12.12
C LYS A 143 -4.21 -10.11 11.72
N ASP A 144 -3.89 -10.01 10.44
CA ASP A 144 -2.57 -10.35 9.91
C ASP A 144 -1.52 -9.35 10.40
N VAL A 145 -1.84 -8.04 10.42
CA VAL A 145 -0.96 -7.01 11.01
C VAL A 145 -0.64 -7.33 12.47
N ILE A 146 -1.67 -7.56 13.31
CA ILE A 146 -1.47 -7.81 14.75
C ILE A 146 -0.66 -9.10 15.01
N ARG A 147 -0.83 -10.11 14.16
CA ARG A 147 -0.13 -11.40 14.29
C ARG A 147 1.23 -11.42 13.60
N GLY A 148 1.62 -10.33 12.93
CA GLY A 148 2.83 -10.31 12.10
C GLY A 148 2.80 -11.34 10.98
N ARG A 149 1.64 -11.62 10.40
CA ARG A 149 1.46 -12.59 9.32
C ARG A 149 1.44 -11.88 7.97
N VAL A 150 2.33 -12.27 7.07
CA VAL A 150 2.39 -11.73 5.71
C VAL A 150 1.63 -12.64 4.76
N CYS A 151 0.43 -12.23 4.33
CA CYS A 151 -0.42 -13.00 3.43
C CYS A 151 -0.75 -12.18 2.19
N PHE A 152 -0.78 -12.85 1.05
CA PHE A 152 -1.29 -12.24 -0.19
C PHE A 152 -2.78 -11.95 -0.07
N VAL A 153 -3.25 -10.92 -0.79
CA VAL A 153 -4.68 -10.67 -0.93
C VAL A 153 -5.25 -11.70 -1.91
N GLY A 154 -6.21 -12.50 -1.46
CA GLY A 154 -6.80 -13.56 -2.28
C GLY A 154 -5.82 -14.69 -2.61
N ASP A 155 -5.77 -15.12 -3.85
CA ASP A 155 -4.90 -16.21 -4.30
C ASP A 155 -3.46 -15.77 -4.53
N ALA A 156 -2.51 -16.35 -3.81
CA ALA A 156 -1.09 -16.01 -3.86
C ALA A 156 -0.48 -16.25 -5.25
N SER A 157 -0.85 -17.35 -5.92
CA SER A 157 -0.34 -17.67 -7.25
C SER A 157 -0.76 -16.62 -8.26
N ARG A 158 -2.02 -16.23 -8.23
CA ARG A 158 -2.54 -15.16 -9.09
C ARG A 158 -1.83 -13.83 -8.83
N ARG A 159 -1.66 -13.43 -7.56
CA ARG A 159 -0.96 -12.18 -7.20
C ARG A 159 0.49 -12.17 -7.70
N ILE A 160 1.19 -13.28 -7.60
CA ILE A 160 2.58 -13.41 -8.08
C ILE A 160 2.65 -13.35 -9.61
N GLN A 161 1.72 -14.00 -10.33
CA GLN A 161 1.69 -13.96 -11.79
C GLN A 161 1.42 -12.56 -12.36
N GLU A 162 0.72 -11.70 -11.63
CA GLU A 162 0.52 -10.30 -12.03
C GLU A 162 1.81 -9.46 -11.96
N ASP A 163 2.70 -9.74 -11.01
CA ASP A 163 4.03 -9.13 -10.91
C ASP A 163 4.95 -10.06 -10.09
N PHE A 164 5.92 -10.69 -10.74
CA PHE A 164 6.87 -11.59 -10.10
C PHE A 164 7.74 -10.93 -9.03
N LEU A 165 7.86 -9.59 -9.03
CA LEU A 165 8.54 -8.87 -7.95
C LEU A 165 7.87 -9.10 -6.59
N ARG A 166 6.60 -9.45 -6.56
CA ARG A 166 5.88 -9.77 -5.32
C ARG A 166 6.47 -10.94 -4.56
N ILE A 167 7.25 -11.82 -5.22
CA ILE A 167 8.04 -12.87 -4.55
C ILE A 167 9.06 -12.22 -3.60
N LEU A 168 9.90 -11.32 -4.09
CA LEU A 168 10.89 -10.65 -3.26
C LEU A 168 10.23 -9.73 -2.22
N ARG A 169 9.14 -9.06 -2.61
CA ARG A 169 8.34 -8.26 -1.67
C ARG A 169 7.80 -9.10 -0.51
N PHE A 170 7.35 -10.35 -0.76
CA PHE A 170 6.88 -11.27 0.30
C PHE A 170 7.95 -11.49 1.36
N PHE A 171 9.18 -11.81 0.95
CA PHE A 171 10.30 -11.99 1.89
C PHE A 171 10.71 -10.67 2.55
N ARG A 172 10.68 -9.55 1.82
CA ARG A 172 10.92 -8.23 2.42
C ARG A 172 9.89 -7.92 3.52
N PHE A 173 8.60 -8.09 3.24
CA PHE A 173 7.56 -7.85 4.25
C PHE A 173 7.71 -8.81 5.43
N TYR A 174 8.05 -10.06 5.17
CA TYR A 174 8.34 -11.01 6.25
C TYR A 174 9.56 -10.56 7.08
N ALA A 175 10.59 -10.02 6.49
CA ALA A 175 11.76 -9.49 7.18
C ALA A 175 11.44 -8.29 8.10
N TYR A 176 10.49 -7.44 7.73
CA TYR A 176 10.11 -6.25 8.50
C TYR A 176 8.97 -6.47 9.49
N PHE A 177 8.05 -7.36 9.19
CA PHE A 177 6.77 -7.49 9.92
C PHE A 177 6.48 -8.92 10.35
N GLY A 178 7.18 -9.92 9.80
CA GLY A 178 6.93 -11.32 10.08
C GLY A 178 7.20 -11.67 11.54
N GLN A 179 6.24 -12.33 12.18
CA GLN A 179 6.35 -12.92 13.51
C GLN A 179 5.91 -14.39 13.42
N GLY A 180 6.77 -15.29 13.91
CA GLY A 180 6.46 -16.72 13.93
C GLY A 180 6.58 -17.41 12.56
N GLN A 181 5.61 -18.26 12.24
CA GLN A 181 5.64 -19.07 10.99
C GLN A 181 5.30 -18.24 9.76
N ILE A 182 6.09 -18.43 8.70
CA ILE A 182 5.80 -17.85 7.39
C ILE A 182 4.51 -18.46 6.81
N ASP A 183 3.75 -17.68 6.07
CA ASP A 183 2.52 -18.14 5.41
C ASP A 183 2.83 -19.26 4.40
N ARG A 184 2.23 -20.44 4.60
CA ARG A 184 2.57 -21.64 3.82
C ARG A 184 2.13 -21.53 2.36
N ASP A 185 0.95 -20.96 2.12
CA ASP A 185 0.39 -20.82 0.78
C ASP A 185 1.18 -19.78 -0.02
N GLY A 186 1.52 -18.65 0.62
CA GLY A 186 2.39 -17.63 0.05
C GLY A 186 3.79 -18.16 -0.27
N LEU A 187 4.40 -18.93 0.64
CA LEU A 187 5.72 -19.52 0.43
C LEU A 187 5.70 -20.56 -0.72
N ALA A 188 4.68 -21.42 -0.76
CA ALA A 188 4.52 -22.42 -1.83
C ALA A 188 4.36 -21.75 -3.21
N ALA A 189 3.57 -20.67 -3.28
CA ALA A 189 3.41 -19.89 -4.50
C ALA A 189 4.73 -19.19 -4.89
N CYS A 190 5.47 -18.60 -3.95
CA CYS A 190 6.79 -18.02 -4.20
C CYS A 190 7.75 -19.05 -4.78
N LYS A 191 7.83 -20.25 -4.19
CA LYS A 191 8.67 -21.35 -4.68
C LYS A 191 8.28 -21.78 -6.09
N LYS A 192 6.98 -21.92 -6.35
CA LYS A 192 6.45 -22.32 -7.68
C LYS A 192 6.90 -21.36 -8.79
N PHE A 193 6.92 -20.07 -8.53
CA PHE A 193 7.21 -19.05 -9.53
C PHE A 193 8.60 -18.43 -9.43
N ALA A 194 9.49 -18.93 -8.55
CA ALA A 194 10.83 -18.37 -8.34
C ALA A 194 11.65 -18.24 -9.64
N GLY A 195 11.54 -19.20 -10.56
CA GLY A 195 12.22 -19.17 -11.86
C GLY A 195 11.85 -17.97 -12.75
N ASN A 196 10.71 -17.34 -12.51
CA ASN A 196 10.26 -16.17 -13.27
C ASN A 196 10.92 -14.86 -12.83
N LEU A 197 11.66 -14.85 -11.71
CA LEU A 197 12.43 -13.66 -11.26
C LEU A 197 13.43 -13.18 -12.31
N LYS A 198 13.98 -14.09 -13.13
CA LYS A 198 14.89 -13.75 -14.23
C LYS A 198 14.27 -12.85 -15.31
N ALA A 199 12.95 -12.74 -15.37
CA ALA A 199 12.26 -11.83 -16.29
C ALA A 199 12.20 -10.38 -15.80
N LEU A 200 12.59 -10.12 -14.54
CA LEU A 200 12.61 -8.79 -13.95
C LEU A 200 13.91 -8.07 -14.27
N SER A 201 13.87 -6.73 -14.29
CA SER A 201 15.11 -5.94 -14.41
C SER A 201 15.98 -6.08 -13.15
N GLY A 202 17.30 -6.03 -13.33
CA GLY A 202 18.29 -6.13 -12.25
C GLY A 202 18.05 -5.09 -11.16
N GLU A 203 17.71 -3.86 -11.54
CA GLU A 203 17.46 -2.75 -10.60
C GLU A 203 16.28 -3.02 -9.68
N ARG A 204 15.20 -3.63 -10.20
CA ARG A 204 14.04 -3.99 -9.38
C ARG A 204 14.40 -5.07 -8.36
N ILE A 205 15.13 -6.10 -8.79
CA ILE A 205 15.61 -7.18 -7.92
C ILE A 205 16.55 -6.61 -6.84
N GLN A 206 17.55 -5.83 -7.26
CA GLN A 206 18.53 -5.22 -6.36
C GLN A 206 17.86 -4.35 -5.29
N SER A 207 16.91 -3.50 -5.69
CA SER A 207 16.18 -2.64 -4.76
C SER A 207 15.45 -3.43 -3.67
N GLU A 208 14.78 -4.53 -4.01
CA GLU A 208 14.08 -5.35 -3.02
C GLU A 208 15.07 -6.15 -2.15
N LEU A 209 16.15 -6.70 -2.73
CA LEU A 209 17.18 -7.42 -1.97
C LEU A 209 17.89 -6.52 -0.96
N PHE A 210 18.26 -5.29 -1.33
CA PHE A 210 18.86 -4.35 -0.39
C PHE A 210 17.92 -4.03 0.79
N LYS A 211 16.62 -3.85 0.53
CA LYS A 211 15.64 -3.66 1.60
C LYS A 211 15.54 -4.89 2.51
N ILE A 212 15.67 -6.11 1.98
CA ILE A 212 15.71 -7.34 2.81
C ILE A 212 16.96 -7.33 3.68
N ILE A 213 18.14 -7.11 3.08
CA ILE A 213 19.44 -7.15 3.79
C ILE A 213 19.52 -6.09 4.90
N LEU A 214 18.96 -4.91 4.66
CA LEU A 214 18.92 -3.80 5.64
C LEU A 214 17.86 -3.98 6.74
N SER A 215 17.03 -5.03 6.67
CA SER A 215 16.00 -5.27 7.69
C SER A 215 16.58 -5.90 8.97
N THR A 216 15.87 -5.72 10.07
CA THR A 216 16.26 -6.30 11.36
C THR A 216 16.28 -7.83 11.39
N ASN A 217 15.44 -8.48 10.55
CA ASN A 217 15.33 -9.94 10.47
C ASN A 217 15.86 -10.50 9.14
N ALA A 218 16.86 -9.85 8.54
CA ALA A 218 17.44 -10.23 7.24
C ALA A 218 17.82 -11.72 7.19
N VAL A 219 18.57 -12.22 8.16
CA VAL A 219 19.03 -13.61 8.19
C VAL A 219 17.86 -14.60 8.22
N THR A 220 16.83 -14.31 9.02
CA THR A 220 15.64 -15.16 9.10
C THR A 220 14.88 -15.20 7.77
N ALA A 221 14.76 -14.05 7.10
CA ALA A 221 14.07 -13.98 5.80
C ALA A 221 14.87 -14.70 4.70
N LEU A 222 16.20 -14.48 4.62
CA LEU A 222 17.08 -15.13 3.65
C LEU A 222 17.09 -16.65 3.81
N ASN A 223 17.06 -17.16 5.03
CA ASN A 223 16.97 -18.62 5.29
C ASN A 223 15.62 -19.24 4.86
N LYS A 224 14.60 -18.43 4.60
CA LYS A 224 13.30 -18.88 4.09
C LYS A 224 13.16 -18.72 2.57
N MET A 225 14.05 -17.97 1.93
CA MET A 225 14.13 -17.81 0.48
C MET A 225 14.70 -19.05 -0.20
#